data_d571d693254744f845b9c70720ede30c
#
_entry.id   d571d693254744f845b9c70720ede30c
#
_cell.length_a   1.000
_cell.length_b   1.000
_cell.length_c   1.000
_cell.angle_alpha   90.00
_cell.angle_beta   90.00
_cell.angle_gamma   90.00
#
_symmetry.space_group_name_H-M   'P 1'
#
loop_
_entity.id
_entity.type
_entity.pdbx_description
1 polymer ?
#
loop_
_entity_poly.entity_id
_entity_poly.type
_entity_poly.pdbx_seq_one_letter_code
_entity_poly.pdbx_strand_id
1 'polypeptide(L)'
;MTLSQAFILTKNKQKECRAAAAGSPTLITLCVGVFALFLAALKIFDLGGGAALVLLILFFCLLFWLSSKSVDIDRAQNEYNEFYKEVFVRALIGEIDESFTYSSYGGISQSEFNAAGIYRPSVFHSEDWICGVYNGVKFSLCEVISHEREYPQVNNKYVAAFVLLKYAFDKYSDFKGSVLKCEFNKKFHGKTVAVSKDFNTKFLGEKELLDDIKFNENFRVFTTDKIEARYLLTPKFMGKLNMLKAYKNTLKSPSAAFMDDKFYLFCFSRRNFFEGRLFERLDIAEARREQRYVRQMLSVIDELNLSLELYNR
;
A
#
# COMPACT_ATOMS: atom_id res chain seq x y z
N MET A 1 11.38 13.46 19.69
CA MET A 1 12.35 13.86 18.62
C MET A 1 11.59 14.69 17.60
N THR A 2 12.12 15.86 17.20
CA THR A 2 11.46 16.69 16.17
C THR A 2 11.62 16.10 14.78
N LEU A 3 10.68 16.41 13.86
CA LEU A 3 10.76 15.95 12.47
C LEU A 3 12.05 16.43 11.76
N SER A 4 12.53 17.63 12.09
CA SER A 4 13.78 18.16 11.53
C SER A 4 15.00 17.35 11.96
N GLN A 5 15.05 16.93 13.23
CA GLN A 5 16.10 16.03 13.73
C GLN A 5 16.02 14.66 13.06
N ALA A 6 14.80 14.08 12.97
CA ALA A 6 14.55 12.83 12.29
C ALA A 6 15.00 12.87 10.82
N PHE A 7 14.70 13.97 10.11
CA PHE A 7 15.11 14.18 8.72
C PHE A 7 16.64 14.15 8.55
N ILE A 8 17.37 14.87 9.42
CA ILE A 8 18.83 14.89 9.38
C ILE A 8 19.43 13.52 9.61
N LEU A 9 18.95 12.80 10.65
CA LEU A 9 19.40 11.45 10.98
C LEU A 9 19.15 10.47 9.82
N THR A 10 17.94 10.51 9.26
CA THR A 10 17.55 9.65 8.14
C THR A 10 18.37 9.93 6.88
N LYS A 11 18.68 11.22 6.61
CA LYS A 11 19.55 11.60 5.50
C LYS A 11 20.98 11.11 5.67
N ASN A 12 21.50 11.11 6.90
CA ASN A 12 22.83 10.57 7.19
C ASN A 12 22.85 9.05 7.03
N LYS A 13 21.81 8.35 7.56
CA LYS A 13 21.67 6.90 7.35
C LYS A 13 21.54 6.54 5.89
N GLN A 14 20.83 7.33 5.09
CA GLN A 14 20.73 7.14 3.64
C GLN A 14 22.11 7.21 2.96
N LYS A 15 22.97 8.16 3.35
CA LYS A 15 24.34 8.26 2.81
C LYS A 15 25.19 7.06 3.18
N GLU A 16 25.11 6.59 4.43
CA GLU A 16 25.79 5.39 4.92
C GLU A 16 25.38 4.15 4.12
N CYS A 17 24.09 3.87 4.02
CA CYS A 17 23.57 2.72 3.27
C CYS A 17 23.88 2.82 1.76
N ARG A 18 23.87 4.03 1.18
CA ARG A 18 24.33 4.23 -0.21
C ARG A 18 25.81 3.93 -0.39
N ALA A 19 26.65 4.30 0.58
CA ALA A 19 28.09 3.98 0.52
C ALA A 19 28.31 2.46 0.60
N ALA A 20 27.56 1.76 1.45
CA ALA A 20 27.61 0.29 1.54
C ALA A 20 27.13 -0.38 0.24
N ALA A 21 26.13 0.20 -0.42
CA ALA A 21 25.60 -0.26 -1.71
C ALA A 21 26.39 0.27 -2.92
N ALA A 22 27.46 1.09 -2.70
CA ALA A 22 28.19 1.74 -3.77
C ALA A 22 28.87 0.73 -4.71
N GLY A 23 28.49 0.77 -5.95
CA GLY A 23 28.90 -0.16 -7.01
C GLY A 23 27.75 -0.65 -7.89
N SER A 24 26.53 -0.35 -7.51
CA SER A 24 25.31 -0.93 -8.07
C SER A 24 24.81 -0.33 -9.41
N PRO A 25 24.71 0.98 -9.65
CA PRO A 25 24.22 1.50 -10.94
C PRO A 25 25.20 1.30 -12.07
N THR A 26 26.51 1.41 -11.79
CA THR A 26 27.59 1.07 -12.72
C THR A 26 27.61 -0.43 -13.02
N LEU A 27 27.13 -1.27 -12.13
CA LEU A 27 27.12 -2.70 -12.26
C LEU A 27 26.16 -3.19 -13.35
N ILE A 28 24.93 -2.67 -13.40
CA ILE A 28 23.92 -3.02 -14.43
C ILE A 28 24.43 -2.60 -15.80
N THR A 29 25.00 -1.40 -15.90
CA THR A 29 25.57 -0.89 -17.17
C THR A 29 26.79 -1.72 -17.59
N LEU A 30 27.61 -2.15 -16.64
CA LEU A 30 28.77 -3.03 -16.88
C LEU A 30 28.30 -4.43 -17.33
N CYS A 31 27.22 -4.97 -16.73
CA CYS A 31 26.63 -6.26 -17.13
C CYS A 31 26.16 -6.25 -18.57
N VAL A 32 25.39 -5.24 -18.95
CA VAL A 32 24.89 -5.10 -20.32
C VAL A 32 26.07 -4.94 -21.30
N GLY A 33 27.10 -4.16 -20.93
CA GLY A 33 28.30 -3.98 -21.73
C GLY A 33 29.12 -5.27 -21.90
N VAL A 34 29.34 -6.01 -20.81
CA VAL A 34 30.07 -7.29 -20.85
C VAL A 34 29.29 -8.37 -21.58
N PHE A 35 27.96 -8.42 -21.43
CA PHE A 35 27.13 -9.33 -22.21
C PHE A 35 27.16 -9.04 -23.70
N ALA A 36 27.12 -7.76 -24.08
CA ALA A 36 27.24 -7.33 -25.48
C ALA A 36 28.63 -7.67 -26.07
N LEU A 37 29.70 -7.45 -25.30
CA LEU A 37 31.06 -7.84 -25.66
C LEU A 37 31.24 -9.37 -25.77
N PHE A 38 30.63 -10.14 -24.87
CA PHE A 38 30.61 -11.59 -24.94
C PHE A 38 29.92 -12.10 -26.22
N LEU A 39 28.75 -11.56 -26.56
CA LEU A 39 28.07 -11.92 -27.80
C LEU A 39 28.86 -11.51 -29.06
N ALA A 40 29.52 -10.36 -29.02
CA ALA A 40 30.37 -9.90 -30.09
C ALA A 40 31.62 -10.79 -30.27
N ALA A 41 32.25 -11.19 -29.16
CA ALA A 41 33.42 -12.07 -29.16
C ALA A 41 33.10 -13.47 -29.73
N LEU A 42 31.96 -14.05 -29.37
CA LEU A 42 31.50 -15.33 -29.94
C LEU A 42 31.28 -15.25 -31.46
N LYS A 43 30.87 -14.07 -31.94
CA LYS A 43 30.52 -13.87 -33.36
C LYS A 43 31.73 -13.52 -34.23
N ILE A 44 32.74 -12.83 -33.65
CA ILE A 44 33.91 -12.31 -34.40
C ILE A 44 35.05 -13.32 -34.44
N PHE A 45 35.23 -14.11 -33.39
CA PHE A 45 36.45 -14.91 -33.21
C PHE A 45 36.32 -16.36 -33.67
N ASP A 46 35.16 -16.83 -34.16
CA ASP A 46 34.96 -18.25 -34.55
C ASP A 46 35.74 -19.23 -33.63
N LEU A 47 35.59 -19.00 -32.32
CA LEU A 47 36.44 -19.55 -31.27
C LEU A 47 36.28 -21.07 -31.17
N GLY A 48 37.37 -21.79 -31.33
CA GLY A 48 37.40 -23.22 -31.05
C GLY A 48 36.87 -23.56 -29.66
N GLY A 49 36.26 -24.75 -29.49
CA GLY A 49 35.47 -25.13 -28.34
C GLY A 49 36.10 -24.85 -26.94
N GLY A 50 37.43 -24.87 -26.81
CA GLY A 50 38.12 -24.58 -25.55
C GLY A 50 38.05 -23.12 -25.12
N ALA A 51 38.24 -22.18 -26.05
CA ALA A 51 38.17 -20.74 -25.73
C ALA A 51 36.73 -20.30 -25.44
N ALA A 52 35.74 -20.87 -26.12
CA ALA A 52 34.31 -20.66 -25.84
C ALA A 52 33.94 -21.12 -24.43
N LEU A 53 34.52 -22.25 -23.97
CA LEU A 53 34.29 -22.77 -22.62
C LEU A 53 34.84 -21.84 -21.53
N VAL A 54 36.06 -21.31 -21.72
CA VAL A 54 36.70 -20.37 -20.79
C VAL A 54 35.87 -19.08 -20.68
N LEU A 55 35.41 -18.52 -21.80
CA LEU A 55 34.54 -17.34 -21.82
C LEU A 55 33.21 -17.59 -21.12
N LEU A 56 32.63 -18.78 -21.28
CA LEU A 56 31.39 -19.19 -20.63
C LEU A 56 31.58 -19.29 -19.10
N ILE A 57 32.68 -19.84 -18.63
CA ILE A 57 33.04 -19.89 -17.21
C ILE A 57 33.20 -18.48 -16.65
N LEU A 58 33.93 -17.61 -17.32
CA LEU A 58 34.11 -16.21 -16.89
C LEU A 58 32.78 -15.46 -16.84
N PHE A 59 31.89 -15.71 -17.79
CA PHE A 59 30.55 -15.15 -17.80
C PHE A 59 29.74 -15.62 -16.60
N PHE A 60 29.74 -16.91 -16.25
CA PHE A 60 29.08 -17.42 -15.07
C PHE A 60 29.68 -16.90 -13.76
N CYS A 61 31.01 -16.79 -13.66
CA CYS A 61 31.65 -16.15 -12.52
C CYS A 61 31.24 -14.70 -12.35
N LEU A 62 31.11 -13.96 -13.45
CA LEU A 62 30.60 -12.59 -13.44
C LEU A 62 29.16 -12.54 -12.98
N LEU A 63 28.26 -13.41 -13.51
CA LEU A 63 26.87 -13.48 -13.08
C LEU A 63 26.74 -13.79 -11.59
N PHE A 64 27.58 -14.71 -11.07
CA PHE A 64 27.62 -15.04 -9.66
C PHE A 64 28.05 -13.85 -8.80
N TRP A 65 29.12 -13.14 -9.23
CA TRP A 65 29.58 -11.93 -8.53
C TRP A 65 28.53 -10.81 -8.55
N LEU A 66 27.79 -10.65 -9.65
CA LEU A 66 26.70 -9.70 -9.78
C LEU A 66 25.52 -10.06 -8.88
N SER A 67 25.17 -11.34 -8.80
CA SER A 67 24.13 -11.83 -7.90
C SER A 67 24.49 -11.56 -6.43
N SER A 68 25.76 -11.74 -6.03
CA SER A 68 26.17 -11.42 -4.67
C SER A 68 26.06 -9.92 -4.36
N LYS A 69 26.34 -9.04 -5.33
CA LYS A 69 26.18 -7.60 -5.16
C LYS A 69 24.73 -7.14 -5.08
N SER A 70 23.80 -7.80 -5.76
CA SER A 70 22.37 -7.49 -5.62
C SER A 70 21.87 -7.73 -4.19
N VAL A 71 22.38 -8.77 -3.53
CA VAL A 71 22.06 -9.07 -2.12
C VAL A 71 22.53 -7.95 -1.18
N ASP A 72 23.71 -7.38 -1.41
CA ASP A 72 24.21 -6.24 -0.61
C ASP A 72 23.33 -5.01 -0.77
N ILE A 73 22.80 -4.78 -1.97
CA ILE A 73 21.90 -3.65 -2.26
C ILE A 73 20.56 -3.84 -1.56
N ASP A 74 19.97 -5.03 -1.66
CA ASP A 74 18.70 -5.34 -1.03
C ASP A 74 18.82 -5.24 0.49
N ARG A 75 19.96 -5.68 1.05
CA ARG A 75 20.24 -5.51 2.48
C ARG A 75 20.33 -4.03 2.88
N ALA A 76 21.08 -3.22 2.13
CA ALA A 76 21.20 -1.79 2.39
C ALA A 76 19.86 -1.04 2.21
N GLN A 77 19.05 -1.43 1.23
CA GLN A 77 17.71 -0.91 1.01
C GLN A 77 16.79 -1.24 2.19
N ASN A 78 16.79 -2.49 2.65
CA ASN A 78 15.94 -2.93 3.77
C ASN A 78 16.36 -2.23 5.08
N GLU A 79 17.69 -2.17 5.37
CA GLU A 79 18.22 -1.47 6.54
C GLU A 79 17.84 0.02 6.54
N TYR A 80 17.96 0.67 5.38
CA TYR A 80 17.54 2.06 5.25
C TYR A 80 16.01 2.22 5.42
N ASN A 81 15.21 1.33 4.83
CA ASN A 81 13.76 1.39 4.94
C ASN A 81 13.28 1.19 6.38
N GLU A 82 13.85 0.23 7.11
CA GLU A 82 13.56 0.03 8.53
C GLU A 82 13.90 1.28 9.35
N PHE A 83 15.08 1.86 9.14
CA PHE A 83 15.47 3.10 9.82
C PHE A 83 14.55 4.27 9.46
N TYR A 84 14.18 4.40 8.19
CA TYR A 84 13.24 5.42 7.72
C TYR A 84 11.89 5.29 8.42
N LYS A 85 11.34 4.08 8.48
CA LYS A 85 10.06 3.82 9.15
C LYS A 85 10.13 4.11 10.65
N GLU A 86 11.11 3.61 11.35
CA GLU A 86 11.23 3.73 12.80
C GLU A 86 11.61 5.14 13.28
N VAL A 87 12.35 5.90 12.50
CA VAL A 87 12.85 7.22 12.91
C VAL A 87 12.03 8.34 12.27
N PHE A 88 11.93 8.34 10.94
CA PHE A 88 11.34 9.46 10.23
C PHE A 88 9.81 9.40 10.20
N VAL A 89 9.23 8.24 9.86
CA VAL A 89 7.78 8.08 9.81
C VAL A 89 7.18 8.22 11.21
N ARG A 90 7.80 7.62 12.21
CA ARG A 90 7.36 7.78 13.61
C ARG A 90 7.32 9.26 14.05
N ALA A 91 8.35 10.03 13.71
CA ALA A 91 8.37 11.47 14.00
C ALA A 91 7.32 12.24 13.18
N LEU A 92 7.08 11.85 11.94
CA LEU A 92 6.07 12.44 11.06
C LEU A 92 4.65 12.22 11.59
N ILE A 93 4.36 11.02 12.09
CA ILE A 93 3.06 10.70 12.70
C ILE A 93 2.89 11.40 14.04
N GLY A 94 3.93 11.45 14.87
CA GLY A 94 3.92 12.17 16.14
C GLY A 94 3.66 13.68 16.01
N GLU A 95 3.93 14.30 14.86
CA GLU A 95 3.52 15.68 14.58
C GLU A 95 2.03 15.82 14.24
N ILE A 96 1.33 14.73 13.89
CA ILE A 96 -0.14 14.76 13.76
C ILE A 96 -0.74 14.86 15.15
N ASP A 97 -0.37 13.92 16.01
CA ASP A 97 -0.73 13.86 17.41
C ASP A 97 0.31 13.00 18.14
N GLU A 98 0.84 13.49 19.28
CA GLU A 98 1.86 12.78 20.06
C GLU A 98 1.32 11.50 20.70
N SER A 99 0.01 11.38 20.86
CA SER A 99 -0.65 10.17 21.40
C SER A 99 -0.78 9.04 20.38
N PHE A 100 -0.54 9.31 19.08
CA PHE A 100 -0.62 8.29 18.05
C PHE A 100 0.58 7.36 18.09
N THR A 101 0.29 6.08 17.99
CA THR A 101 1.31 5.03 17.92
C THR A 101 1.50 4.61 16.45
N TYR A 102 2.77 4.49 16.05
CA TYR A 102 3.16 3.95 14.75
C TYR A 102 4.00 2.69 14.92
N SER A 103 3.72 1.68 14.12
CA SER A 103 4.54 0.46 13.96
C SER A 103 4.69 0.13 12.48
N SER A 104 5.92 -0.12 12.04
CA SER A 104 6.21 -0.58 10.68
C SER A 104 5.63 -1.97 10.40
N TYR A 105 5.38 -2.75 11.43
CA TYR A 105 4.82 -4.10 11.35
C TYR A 105 3.38 -4.14 11.87
N GLY A 106 2.57 -5.03 11.25
CA GLY A 106 1.20 -5.26 11.69
C GLY A 106 0.19 -4.32 11.05
N GLY A 107 -1.03 -4.41 11.55
CA GLY A 107 -2.19 -3.70 11.03
C GLY A 107 -3.47 -4.42 11.42
N ILE A 108 -4.53 -4.26 10.65
CA ILE A 108 -5.77 -5.04 10.82
C ILE A 108 -5.52 -6.50 10.41
N SER A 109 -6.20 -7.43 11.05
CA SER A 109 -6.17 -8.85 10.68
C SER A 109 -6.98 -9.11 9.40
N GLN A 110 -6.67 -10.23 8.71
CA GLN A 110 -7.47 -10.66 7.55
C GLN A 110 -8.94 -10.88 7.91
N SER A 111 -9.22 -11.37 9.11
CA SER A 111 -10.60 -11.57 9.59
C SER A 111 -11.35 -10.25 9.74
N GLU A 112 -10.71 -9.21 10.28
CA GLU A 112 -11.29 -7.86 10.40
C GLU A 112 -11.49 -7.22 9.02
N PHE A 113 -10.53 -7.37 8.11
CA PHE A 113 -10.64 -6.91 6.73
C PHE A 113 -11.81 -7.57 6.01
N ASN A 114 -11.96 -8.89 6.16
CA ASN A 114 -13.06 -9.65 5.58
C ASN A 114 -14.42 -9.32 6.22
N ALA A 115 -14.44 -8.95 7.51
CA ALA A 115 -15.66 -8.58 8.21
C ALA A 115 -16.37 -7.39 7.56
N ALA A 116 -15.62 -6.43 6.99
CA ALA A 116 -16.20 -5.32 6.23
C ALA A 116 -17.08 -5.79 5.05
N GLY A 117 -16.88 -7.03 4.57
CA GLY A 117 -17.73 -7.69 3.57
C GLY A 117 -17.56 -7.19 2.14
N ILE A 118 -16.55 -6.35 1.88
CA ILE A 118 -16.25 -5.80 0.55
C ILE A 118 -15.27 -6.71 -0.18
N TYR A 119 -14.23 -7.18 0.52
CA TYR A 119 -13.15 -8.00 -0.03
C TYR A 119 -13.06 -9.33 0.71
N ARG A 120 -12.62 -10.38 0.04
CA ARG A 120 -12.36 -11.71 0.62
C ARG A 120 -11.10 -12.31 0.00
N PRO A 121 -9.92 -11.74 0.29
CA PRO A 121 -8.68 -12.22 -0.28
C PRO A 121 -8.26 -13.57 0.32
N SER A 122 -7.58 -14.39 -0.50
CA SER A 122 -6.85 -15.57 -0.05
C SER A 122 -5.43 -15.22 0.42
N VAL A 123 -4.82 -14.19 -0.17
CA VAL A 123 -3.52 -13.66 0.25
C VAL A 123 -3.72 -12.25 0.80
N PHE A 124 -3.22 -12.02 2.01
CA PHE A 124 -3.40 -10.77 2.73
C PHE A 124 -2.11 -10.37 3.45
N HIS A 125 -1.71 -9.12 3.28
CA HIS A 125 -0.60 -8.52 4.00
C HIS A 125 -0.99 -7.13 4.46
N SER A 126 -0.68 -6.80 5.73
CA SER A 126 -0.87 -5.46 6.29
C SER A 126 0.41 -4.98 6.97
N GLU A 127 0.71 -3.70 6.81
CA GLU A 127 1.89 -3.03 7.36
C GLU A 127 1.59 -1.56 7.68
N ASP A 128 2.57 -0.86 8.26
CA ASP A 128 2.51 0.57 8.54
C ASP A 128 1.29 0.97 9.39
N TRP A 129 1.19 0.32 10.54
CA TRP A 129 0.06 0.48 11.46
C TRP A 129 0.15 1.78 12.27
N ILE A 130 -0.85 2.63 12.14
CA ILE A 130 -1.05 3.84 12.94
C ILE A 130 -2.32 3.65 13.75
N CYS A 131 -2.26 3.84 15.06
CA CYS A 131 -3.44 3.74 15.92
C CYS A 131 -3.45 4.81 17.00
N GLY A 132 -4.63 5.12 17.50
CA GLY A 132 -4.85 6.11 18.55
C GLY A 132 -6.31 6.42 18.76
N VAL A 133 -6.56 7.57 19.37
CA VAL A 133 -7.91 8.14 19.53
C VAL A 133 -7.94 9.49 18.83
N TYR A 134 -8.86 9.67 17.90
CA TYR A 134 -9.08 10.93 17.20
C TYR A 134 -10.51 11.41 17.46
N ASN A 135 -10.64 12.59 18.06
CA ASN A 135 -11.92 13.19 18.45
C ASN A 135 -12.85 12.22 19.20
N GLY A 136 -12.28 11.47 20.16
CA GLY A 136 -13.01 10.51 21.01
C GLY A 136 -13.25 9.14 20.37
N VAL A 137 -12.88 8.93 19.11
CA VAL A 137 -13.05 7.68 18.38
C VAL A 137 -11.73 6.94 18.29
N LYS A 138 -11.72 5.68 18.72
CA LYS A 138 -10.57 4.78 18.50
C LYS A 138 -10.44 4.46 17.03
N PHE A 139 -9.24 4.58 16.50
CA PHE A 139 -8.95 4.25 15.11
C PHE A 139 -7.71 3.38 14.94
N SER A 140 -7.67 2.70 13.82
CA SER A 140 -6.53 1.94 13.31
C SER A 140 -6.44 2.18 11.79
N LEU A 141 -5.31 2.68 11.34
CA LEU A 141 -4.99 2.91 9.92
C LEU A 141 -3.77 2.08 9.56
N CYS A 142 -3.84 1.34 8.46
CA CYS A 142 -2.70 0.55 7.97
C CYS A 142 -2.69 0.48 6.45
N GLU A 143 -1.56 0.10 5.88
CA GLU A 143 -1.47 -0.29 4.48
C GLU A 143 -1.81 -1.77 4.31
N VAL A 144 -2.54 -2.09 3.25
CA VAL A 144 -2.97 -3.45 2.94
C VAL A 144 -2.71 -3.74 1.47
N ILE A 145 -2.17 -4.93 1.22
CA ILE A 145 -2.10 -5.55 -0.10
C ILE A 145 -2.82 -6.88 -0.02
N SER A 146 -3.79 -7.09 -0.90
CA SER A 146 -4.56 -8.32 -0.91
C SER A 146 -4.83 -8.84 -2.33
N HIS A 147 -4.91 -10.18 -2.45
CA HIS A 147 -5.18 -10.87 -3.70
C HIS A 147 -6.25 -11.95 -3.48
N GLU A 148 -7.23 -12.02 -4.38
CA GLU A 148 -8.32 -13.01 -4.33
C GLU A 148 -7.88 -14.39 -4.83
N ARG A 149 -6.84 -14.46 -5.66
CA ARG A 149 -6.41 -15.69 -6.31
C ARG A 149 -5.30 -16.40 -5.55
N GLU A 150 -5.55 -17.64 -5.17
CA GLU A 150 -4.47 -18.57 -4.82
C GLU A 150 -3.62 -18.83 -6.06
N TYR A 151 -2.30 -18.80 -5.88
CA TYR A 151 -1.40 -19.26 -6.93
C TYR A 151 -1.70 -20.73 -7.21
N PRO A 152 -1.96 -21.13 -8.47
CA PRO A 152 -2.17 -22.54 -8.77
C PRO A 152 -0.92 -23.31 -8.33
N GLN A 153 -1.12 -24.32 -7.49
CA GLN A 153 -0.06 -25.26 -7.11
C GLN A 153 0.33 -26.04 -8.35
N VAL A 154 1.47 -25.72 -8.93
CA VAL A 154 1.96 -26.35 -10.14
C VAL A 154 3.14 -27.25 -9.78
N ASN A 155 2.95 -28.55 -9.89
CA ASN A 155 3.98 -29.54 -9.57
C ASN A 155 5.17 -29.55 -10.57
N ASN A 156 5.01 -28.91 -11.72
CA ASN A 156 6.07 -28.82 -12.73
C ASN A 156 6.81 -27.50 -12.63
N LYS A 157 8.11 -27.53 -12.30
CA LYS A 157 8.95 -26.34 -12.09
C LYS A 157 9.04 -25.39 -13.30
N TYR A 158 8.92 -25.88 -14.51
CA TYR A 158 8.98 -25.06 -15.73
C TYR A 158 7.64 -24.33 -15.96
N VAL A 159 6.52 -25.04 -15.70
CA VAL A 159 5.19 -24.44 -15.74
C VAL A 159 5.02 -23.47 -14.57
N ALA A 160 5.58 -23.77 -13.39
CA ALA A 160 5.60 -22.86 -12.26
C ALA A 160 6.35 -21.55 -12.57
N ALA A 161 7.52 -21.63 -13.24
CA ALA A 161 8.25 -20.44 -13.66
C ALA A 161 7.46 -19.59 -14.68
N PHE A 162 6.79 -20.21 -15.64
CA PHE A 162 5.93 -19.51 -16.61
C PHE A 162 4.69 -18.90 -15.95
N VAL A 163 4.09 -19.62 -15.01
CA VAL A 163 2.96 -19.14 -14.21
C VAL A 163 3.40 -17.97 -13.34
N LEU A 164 4.54 -18.06 -12.62
CA LEU A 164 5.11 -16.97 -11.85
C LEU A 164 5.41 -15.74 -12.73
N LEU A 165 5.93 -15.95 -13.93
CA LEU A 165 6.16 -14.86 -14.89
C LEU A 165 4.85 -14.20 -15.31
N LYS A 166 3.82 -14.98 -15.64
CA LYS A 166 2.50 -14.48 -15.97
C LYS A 166 1.87 -13.71 -14.80
N TYR A 167 2.00 -14.21 -13.56
CA TYR A 167 1.49 -13.53 -12.37
C TYR A 167 2.32 -12.31 -11.96
N ALA A 168 3.63 -12.30 -12.23
CA ALA A 168 4.47 -11.12 -12.04
C ALA A 168 4.07 -9.95 -12.98
N PHE A 169 3.49 -10.27 -14.15
CA PHE A 169 2.91 -9.30 -15.09
C PHE A 169 1.42 -9.05 -14.84
N ASP A 170 0.69 -9.96 -14.18
CA ASP A 170 -0.72 -9.76 -13.78
C ASP A 170 -0.76 -8.85 -12.54
N LYS A 171 -0.75 -7.57 -12.77
CA LYS A 171 -0.72 -6.46 -11.81
C LYS A 171 -2.01 -6.27 -10.99
N TYR A 172 -2.81 -7.29 -10.80
CA TYR A 172 -4.12 -7.19 -10.16
C TYR A 172 -4.11 -7.67 -8.72
N SER A 173 -3.65 -6.81 -7.81
CA SER A 173 -4.13 -6.87 -6.44
C SER A 173 -5.61 -6.47 -6.42
N ASP A 174 -6.46 -7.25 -5.75
CA ASP A 174 -7.88 -6.90 -5.59
C ASP A 174 -8.03 -5.63 -4.80
N PHE A 175 -7.19 -5.47 -3.80
CA PHE A 175 -7.02 -4.24 -3.06
C PHE A 175 -5.52 -3.99 -2.77
N LYS A 176 -5.08 -2.77 -3.06
CA LYS A 176 -3.83 -2.21 -2.58
C LYS A 176 -4.10 -0.78 -2.14
N GLY A 177 -3.72 -0.45 -0.89
CA GLY A 177 -3.91 0.90 -0.36
C GLY A 177 -4.07 0.94 1.14
N SER A 178 -4.62 2.02 1.65
CA SER A 178 -4.79 2.25 3.09
C SER A 178 -6.19 1.87 3.55
N VAL A 179 -6.28 1.26 4.72
CA VAL A 179 -7.53 0.91 5.38
C VAL A 179 -7.59 1.61 6.74
N LEU A 180 -8.60 2.44 6.91
CA LEU A 180 -8.94 3.05 8.20
C LEU A 180 -10.09 2.26 8.82
N LYS A 181 -9.90 1.75 10.03
CA LYS A 181 -10.94 1.17 10.88
C LYS A 181 -11.19 2.12 12.05
N CYS A 182 -12.44 2.43 12.33
CA CYS A 182 -12.87 3.21 13.48
C CYS A 182 -13.83 2.38 14.34
N GLU A 183 -13.75 2.56 15.66
CA GLU A 183 -14.64 1.90 16.63
C GLU A 183 -15.46 2.97 17.33
N PHE A 184 -16.79 2.86 17.24
CA PHE A 184 -17.74 3.78 17.85
C PHE A 184 -18.36 3.17 19.10
N ASN A 185 -18.75 4.01 20.04
CA ASN A 185 -19.43 3.56 21.25
C ASN A 185 -20.90 3.14 20.99
N LYS A 186 -21.37 3.27 19.76
CA LYS A 186 -22.71 2.94 19.34
C LYS A 186 -22.70 1.91 18.21
N LYS A 187 -23.63 0.96 18.27
CA LYS A 187 -23.81 -0.04 17.22
C LYS A 187 -24.70 0.52 16.11
N PHE A 188 -24.34 0.23 14.87
CA PHE A 188 -25.21 0.39 13.71
C PHE A 188 -26.26 -0.71 13.72
N HIS A 189 -27.50 -0.39 13.31
CA HIS A 189 -28.61 -1.36 13.29
C HIS A 189 -28.50 -2.30 12.10
N GLY A 190 -28.03 -1.77 10.99
CA GLY A 190 -27.85 -2.52 9.75
C GLY A 190 -26.38 -2.57 9.30
N LYS A 191 -26.20 -3.15 8.13
CA LYS A 191 -24.96 -3.11 7.40
C LYS A 191 -25.13 -2.23 6.18
N THR A 192 -24.30 -1.18 6.08
CA THR A 192 -24.30 -0.25 4.94
C THR A 192 -22.92 -0.22 4.30
N VAL A 193 -22.88 -0.41 2.98
CA VAL A 193 -21.64 -0.40 2.22
C VAL A 193 -21.78 0.52 1.02
N ALA A 194 -20.84 1.46 0.90
CA ALA A 194 -20.65 2.29 -0.30
C ALA A 194 -19.39 1.86 -1.03
N VAL A 195 -19.50 1.38 -2.25
CA VAL A 195 -18.36 0.92 -3.06
C VAL A 195 -18.25 1.69 -4.35
N SER A 196 -17.03 1.77 -4.91
CA SER A 196 -16.82 2.35 -6.23
C SER A 196 -17.74 1.71 -7.27
N LYS A 197 -18.27 2.51 -8.19
CA LYS A 197 -19.16 2.02 -9.26
C LYS A 197 -18.52 0.92 -10.10
N ASP A 198 -17.20 1.01 -10.31
CA ASP A 198 -16.43 0.05 -11.10
C ASP A 198 -16.05 -1.22 -10.31
N PHE A 199 -16.40 -1.28 -9.03
CA PHE A 199 -16.08 -2.42 -8.19
C PHE A 199 -17.12 -3.53 -8.38
N ASN A 200 -16.67 -4.71 -8.82
CA ASN A 200 -17.54 -5.89 -8.91
C ASN A 200 -17.62 -6.55 -7.53
N THR A 201 -18.68 -6.25 -6.78
CA THR A 201 -18.91 -6.81 -5.45
C THR A 201 -19.93 -7.93 -5.47
N LYS A 202 -19.64 -9.01 -4.73
CA LYS A 202 -20.59 -10.06 -4.39
C LYS A 202 -21.37 -9.74 -3.10
N PHE A 203 -21.32 -8.50 -2.67
CA PHE A 203 -21.98 -8.06 -1.45
C PHE A 203 -23.49 -8.30 -1.52
N LEU A 204 -24.00 -8.88 -0.44
CA LEU A 204 -25.41 -9.23 -0.31
C LEU A 204 -26.12 -8.15 0.51
N GLY A 205 -26.80 -7.27 -0.15
CA GLY A 205 -27.63 -6.23 0.42
C GLY A 205 -28.53 -5.64 -0.66
N GLU A 206 -29.57 -4.93 -0.25
CA GLU A 206 -30.41 -4.20 -1.19
C GLU A 206 -29.66 -2.97 -1.70
N LYS A 207 -29.74 -2.75 -3.01
CA LYS A 207 -29.21 -1.53 -3.61
C LYS A 207 -30.06 -0.34 -3.21
N GLU A 208 -29.43 0.69 -2.66
CA GLU A 208 -30.06 1.97 -2.34
C GLU A 208 -29.58 3.06 -3.28
N LEU A 209 -30.52 3.85 -3.81
CA LEU A 209 -30.24 5.07 -4.58
C LEU A 209 -30.42 6.27 -3.66
N LEU A 210 -29.35 7.03 -3.49
CA LEU A 210 -29.38 8.26 -2.72
C LEU A 210 -29.80 9.44 -3.61
N ASP A 211 -30.23 10.53 -2.99
CA ASP A 211 -30.69 11.72 -3.70
C ASP A 211 -29.53 12.51 -4.38
N ASP A 212 -28.28 12.26 -4.00
CA ASP A 212 -27.10 12.88 -4.60
C ASP A 212 -26.69 12.17 -5.90
N ILE A 213 -27.01 12.81 -7.03
CA ILE A 213 -26.70 12.28 -8.39
C ILE A 213 -25.20 12.11 -8.58
N LYS A 214 -24.37 13.08 -8.14
CA LYS A 214 -22.91 13.03 -8.30
C LYS A 214 -22.29 11.89 -7.50
N PHE A 215 -22.84 11.62 -6.34
CA PHE A 215 -22.41 10.47 -5.53
C PHE A 215 -22.77 9.16 -6.23
N ASN A 216 -23.98 9.03 -6.74
CA ASN A 216 -24.43 7.83 -7.48
C ASN A 216 -23.66 7.58 -8.79
N GLU A 217 -23.03 8.60 -9.38
CA GLU A 217 -22.14 8.44 -10.54
C GLU A 217 -20.85 7.70 -10.16
N ASN A 218 -20.35 7.87 -8.95
CA ASN A 218 -19.09 7.32 -8.48
C ASN A 218 -19.24 6.09 -7.59
N PHE A 219 -20.39 5.94 -6.91
CA PHE A 219 -20.60 4.93 -5.89
C PHE A 219 -21.88 4.12 -6.13
N ARG A 220 -21.88 2.90 -5.62
CA ARG A 220 -23.07 2.07 -5.41
C ARG A 220 -23.18 1.82 -3.92
N VAL A 221 -24.39 2.00 -3.39
CA VAL A 221 -24.72 1.76 -1.99
C VAL A 221 -25.54 0.49 -1.88
N PHE A 222 -25.18 -0.35 -0.93
CA PHE A 222 -25.91 -1.55 -0.55
C PHE A 222 -26.17 -1.48 0.96
N THR A 223 -27.40 -1.80 1.38
CA THR A 223 -27.75 -1.71 2.79
C THR A 223 -28.79 -2.74 3.19
N THR A 224 -28.80 -3.12 4.46
CA THR A 224 -29.86 -3.89 5.09
C THR A 224 -30.86 -2.99 5.82
N ASP A 225 -30.53 -1.69 6.02
CA ASP A 225 -31.41 -0.67 6.61
C ASP A 225 -31.30 0.64 5.82
N LYS A 226 -32.32 0.93 5.01
CA LYS A 226 -32.37 2.10 4.13
C LYS A 226 -32.46 3.41 4.89
N ILE A 227 -33.14 3.40 6.04
CA ILE A 227 -33.31 4.60 6.86
C ILE A 227 -31.97 4.97 7.48
N GLU A 228 -31.29 4.00 8.12
CA GLU A 228 -29.98 4.22 8.71
C GLU A 228 -28.96 4.64 7.66
N ALA A 229 -28.94 4.00 6.48
CA ALA A 229 -28.03 4.34 5.40
C ALA A 229 -28.10 5.82 5.00
N ARG A 230 -29.30 6.42 4.97
CA ARG A 230 -29.49 7.85 4.64
C ARG A 230 -28.98 8.77 5.76
N TYR A 231 -29.06 8.35 7.01
CA TYR A 231 -28.46 9.09 8.13
C TYR A 231 -26.94 9.02 8.12
N LEU A 232 -26.35 7.89 7.79
CA LEU A 232 -24.90 7.70 7.74
C LEU A 232 -24.25 8.39 6.53
N LEU A 233 -24.91 8.30 5.37
CA LEU A 233 -24.41 8.85 4.12
C LEU A 233 -24.93 10.27 3.89
N THR A 234 -24.58 11.18 4.82
CA THR A 234 -24.92 12.60 4.70
C THR A 234 -24.23 13.26 3.50
N PRO A 235 -24.74 14.38 2.96
CA PRO A 235 -24.08 15.11 1.87
C PRO A 235 -22.62 15.49 2.19
N LYS A 236 -22.31 15.84 3.44
CA LYS A 236 -20.94 16.14 3.88
C LYS A 236 -20.05 14.92 3.84
N PHE A 237 -20.51 13.77 4.36
CA PHE A 237 -19.77 12.52 4.33
C PHE A 237 -19.54 12.05 2.88
N MET A 238 -20.56 12.10 2.03
CA MET A 238 -20.45 11.80 0.61
C MET A 238 -19.43 12.71 -0.09
N GLY A 239 -19.42 14.00 0.24
CA GLY A 239 -18.42 14.95 -0.22
C GLY A 239 -17.00 14.56 0.19
N LYS A 240 -16.79 14.10 1.43
CA LYS A 240 -15.47 13.61 1.91
C LYS A 240 -15.00 12.39 1.13
N LEU A 241 -15.86 11.42 0.86
CA LEU A 241 -15.50 10.24 0.05
C LEU A 241 -15.05 10.64 -1.36
N ASN A 242 -15.75 11.60 -2.00
CA ASN A 242 -15.37 12.12 -3.29
C ASN A 242 -14.01 12.88 -3.26
N MET A 243 -13.73 13.63 -2.19
CA MET A 243 -12.44 14.31 -2.01
C MET A 243 -11.27 13.35 -1.88
N LEU A 244 -11.45 12.22 -1.18
CA LEU A 244 -10.41 11.19 -1.05
C LEU A 244 -10.05 10.55 -2.39
N LYS A 245 -11.01 10.41 -3.31
CA LYS A 245 -10.74 10.00 -4.69
C LYS A 245 -9.83 11.00 -5.40
N ALA A 246 -10.16 12.27 -5.32
CA ALA A 246 -9.44 13.34 -6.01
C ALA A 246 -8.00 13.52 -5.49
N TYR A 247 -7.78 13.34 -4.19
CA TYR A 247 -6.48 13.55 -3.55
C TYR A 247 -5.36 12.69 -4.14
N LYS A 248 -5.65 11.44 -4.47
CA LYS A 248 -4.64 10.48 -4.96
C LYS A 248 -4.60 10.30 -6.45
N ASN A 249 -5.45 11.00 -7.19
CA ASN A 249 -5.61 10.76 -8.62
C ASN A 249 -5.75 9.25 -8.93
N THR A 250 -6.45 8.52 -8.06
CA THR A 250 -6.70 7.09 -8.21
C THR A 250 -7.85 6.90 -9.17
N LEU A 251 -7.75 5.89 -10.03
CA LEU A 251 -8.83 5.53 -10.95
C LEU A 251 -10.06 4.97 -10.21
N LYS A 252 -9.85 4.44 -8.98
CA LYS A 252 -10.90 3.84 -8.17
C LYS A 252 -11.34 4.78 -7.05
N SER A 253 -12.64 4.93 -6.86
CA SER A 253 -13.21 5.61 -5.70
C SER A 253 -12.94 4.81 -4.42
N PRO A 254 -12.83 5.46 -3.23
CA PRO A 254 -12.75 4.74 -1.97
C PRO A 254 -14.00 3.87 -1.75
N SER A 255 -13.92 2.92 -0.84
CA SER A 255 -15.07 2.15 -0.40
C SER A 255 -15.23 2.31 1.11
N ALA A 256 -16.47 2.35 1.60
CA ALA A 256 -16.79 2.51 3.00
C ALA A 256 -17.76 1.42 3.45
N ALA A 257 -17.62 0.92 4.68
CA ALA A 257 -18.54 -0.04 5.27
C ALA A 257 -18.85 0.35 6.71
N PHE A 258 -20.13 0.26 7.08
CA PHE A 258 -20.65 0.44 8.42
C PHE A 258 -21.27 -0.88 8.87
N MET A 259 -20.85 -1.39 10.01
CA MET A 259 -21.35 -2.65 10.56
C MET A 259 -21.03 -2.76 12.04
N ASP A 260 -21.93 -3.31 12.81
CA ASP A 260 -21.81 -3.45 14.26
C ASP A 260 -21.47 -2.11 14.93
N ASP A 261 -20.32 -2.00 15.57
CA ASP A 261 -19.77 -0.77 16.16
C ASP A 261 -18.61 -0.19 15.35
N LYS A 262 -18.43 -0.64 14.10
CA LYS A 262 -17.22 -0.35 13.30
C LYS A 262 -17.54 0.33 11.98
N PHE A 263 -16.66 1.25 11.64
CA PHE A 263 -16.58 1.86 10.32
C PHE A 263 -15.26 1.48 9.67
N TYR A 264 -15.31 1.13 8.40
CA TYR A 264 -14.15 0.84 7.57
C TYR A 264 -14.12 1.75 6.36
N LEU A 265 -12.94 2.31 6.07
CA LEU A 265 -12.69 3.10 4.87
C LEU A 265 -11.50 2.52 4.12
N PHE A 266 -11.71 2.16 2.85
CA PHE A 266 -10.73 1.56 1.96
C PHE A 266 -10.34 2.57 0.90
N CYS A 267 -9.10 3.04 0.92
CA CYS A 267 -8.57 4.01 -0.04
C CYS A 267 -7.50 3.36 -0.91
N PHE A 268 -7.77 3.21 -2.20
CA PHE A 268 -6.82 2.64 -3.14
C PHE A 268 -5.57 3.50 -3.31
N SER A 269 -4.42 2.85 -3.40
CA SER A 269 -3.14 3.48 -3.72
C SER A 269 -2.32 2.58 -4.63
N ARG A 270 -1.66 3.15 -5.62
CA ARG A 270 -0.67 2.43 -6.44
C ARG A 270 0.68 2.33 -5.76
N ARG A 271 1.00 3.24 -4.85
CA ARG A 271 2.26 3.30 -4.12
C ARG A 271 2.02 2.91 -2.67
N ASN A 272 2.99 2.23 -2.06
CA ASN A 272 3.07 2.16 -0.62
C ASN A 272 3.43 3.56 -0.10
N PHE A 273 2.81 3.93 1.02
CA PHE A 273 3.23 5.09 1.79
C PHE A 273 4.43 4.71 2.65
N PHE A 274 5.03 5.71 3.26
CA PHE A 274 6.04 5.52 4.29
C PHE A 274 7.21 4.62 3.90
N GLU A 275 7.51 4.52 2.60
CA GLU A 275 8.62 3.74 2.08
C GLU A 275 9.87 4.57 1.92
N GLY A 276 10.92 4.18 2.66
CA GLY A 276 12.26 4.73 2.51
C GLY A 276 12.97 4.14 1.29
N ARG A 277 13.19 4.95 0.26
CA ARG A 277 13.87 4.51 -0.97
C ARG A 277 15.30 4.96 -0.98
N LEU A 278 16.24 4.01 -0.95
CA LEU A 278 17.64 4.27 -0.77
C LEU A 278 18.19 5.19 -1.87
N PHE A 279 17.83 4.99 -3.12
CA PHE A 279 18.38 5.72 -4.27
C PHE A 279 17.57 6.94 -4.68
N GLU A 280 16.37 7.14 -4.12
CA GLU A 280 15.59 8.37 -4.33
C GLU A 280 16.01 9.46 -3.33
N ARG A 281 15.74 10.71 -3.68
CA ARG A 281 16.02 11.83 -2.78
C ARG A 281 15.01 11.82 -1.63
N LEU A 282 15.49 11.87 -0.40
CA LEU A 282 14.62 12.10 0.75
C LEU A 282 14.01 13.52 0.64
N ASP A 283 12.69 13.58 0.49
CA ASP A 283 11.95 14.82 0.30
C ASP A 283 10.92 15.03 1.42
N ILE A 284 11.15 16.07 2.21
CA ILE A 284 10.24 16.46 3.30
C ILE A 284 8.86 16.91 2.78
N ALA A 285 8.81 17.47 1.55
CA ALA A 285 7.54 17.89 0.96
C ALA A 285 6.67 16.69 0.57
N GLU A 286 7.28 15.58 0.14
CA GLU A 286 6.58 14.32 -0.09
C GLU A 286 6.04 13.75 1.21
N ALA A 287 6.87 13.66 2.25
CA ALA A 287 6.44 13.22 3.58
C ALA A 287 5.29 14.08 4.14
N ARG A 288 5.34 15.39 3.95
CA ARG A 288 4.24 16.30 4.33
C ARG A 288 2.96 16.04 3.52
N ARG A 289 3.04 15.57 2.28
CA ARG A 289 1.87 15.14 1.51
C ARG A 289 1.26 13.88 2.10
N GLU A 290 2.07 12.90 2.50
CA GLU A 290 1.60 11.69 3.17
C GLU A 290 0.95 12.01 4.52
N GLN A 291 1.55 12.89 5.31
CA GLN A 291 0.97 13.37 6.58
C GLN A 291 -0.40 14.03 6.35
N ARG A 292 -0.54 14.90 5.33
CA ARG A 292 -1.83 15.51 5.00
C ARG A 292 -2.86 14.46 4.58
N TYR A 293 -2.45 13.41 3.90
CA TYR A 293 -3.35 12.32 3.52
C TYR A 293 -3.88 11.57 4.74
N VAL A 294 -3.02 11.26 5.71
CA VAL A 294 -3.46 10.67 6.99
C VAL A 294 -4.49 11.59 7.67
N ARG A 295 -4.20 12.89 7.77
CA ARG A 295 -5.16 13.87 8.34
C ARG A 295 -6.49 13.90 7.60
N GLN A 296 -6.48 13.79 6.27
CA GLN A 296 -7.71 13.74 5.47
C GLN A 296 -8.51 12.46 5.69
N MET A 297 -7.85 11.31 5.83
CA MET A 297 -8.55 10.09 6.20
C MET A 297 -9.19 10.19 7.59
N LEU A 298 -8.45 10.71 8.57
CA LEU A 298 -8.98 10.92 9.93
C LEU A 298 -10.12 11.93 9.97
N SER A 299 -10.10 12.96 9.13
CA SER A 299 -11.18 13.97 9.08
C SER A 299 -12.56 13.41 8.65
N VAL A 300 -12.60 12.17 8.15
CA VAL A 300 -13.87 11.47 7.90
C VAL A 300 -14.59 11.15 9.22
N ILE A 301 -13.83 10.95 10.30
CA ILE A 301 -14.36 10.71 11.65
C ILE A 301 -15.20 11.91 12.14
N ASP A 302 -14.78 13.13 11.81
CA ASP A 302 -15.49 14.35 12.21
C ASP A 302 -16.93 14.36 11.65
N GLU A 303 -17.07 14.00 10.37
CA GLU A 303 -18.38 13.96 9.72
C GLU A 303 -19.24 12.82 10.25
N LEU A 304 -18.63 11.68 10.62
CA LEU A 304 -19.34 10.55 11.22
C LEU A 304 -19.81 10.85 12.63
N ASN A 305 -18.99 11.51 13.46
CA ASN A 305 -19.40 11.92 14.80
C ASN A 305 -20.61 12.85 14.77
N LEU A 306 -20.59 13.85 13.89
CA LEU A 306 -21.72 14.77 13.70
C LEU A 306 -22.99 14.03 13.25
N SER A 307 -22.87 13.05 12.36
CA SER A 307 -24.00 12.25 11.88
C SER A 307 -24.59 11.38 12.98
N LEU A 308 -23.75 10.76 13.80
CA LEU A 308 -24.17 9.92 14.91
C LEU A 308 -24.82 10.71 16.04
N GLU A 309 -24.38 11.96 16.29
CA GLU A 309 -25.02 12.87 17.24
C GLU A 309 -26.42 13.28 16.78
N LEU A 310 -26.60 13.55 15.49
CA LEU A 310 -27.91 13.89 14.91
C LEU A 310 -28.87 12.70 14.92
N TYR A 311 -28.37 11.49 14.74
CA TYR A 311 -29.18 10.25 14.80
C TYR A 311 -29.67 9.91 16.21
N ASN A 312 -29.07 10.50 17.25
CA ASN A 312 -29.37 10.26 18.66
C ASN A 312 -30.40 11.25 19.25
N ARG A 313 -30.85 12.23 18.47
CA ARG A 313 -31.88 13.18 18.84
C ARG A 313 -33.24 12.73 18.30
#